data_d680465833cd12c0dea139d707bcb26b
#
_entry.id   d680465833cd12c0dea139d707bcb26b
#
_cell.length_a   1.000
_cell.length_b   1.000
_cell.length_c   1.000
_cell.angle_alpha   90.00
_cell.angle_beta   90.00
_cell.angle_gamma   90.00
#
_symmetry.space_group_name_H-M   'P 1'
#
loop_
_entity.id
_entity.type
_entity.pdbx_description
1 polymer ?
#
loop_
_entity_poly.entity_id
_entity_poly.type
_entity_poly.pdbx_seq_one_letter_code
_entity_poly.pdbx_strand_id
1 'polypeptide(L)'
;GLELAKDKGFDYLTMKALADKLNVTPMAIYRHVSNKSDLINSVLDAFVCDVDVCNHEISNLDWKEWLRATYTNMYISLKNMPSLHPYLGNAPRFGPNAMEVLSKILSVLRTAGFNQQQTINATSSLTGFMIGCSIMDIAFHQSLSKSQQSSYIPSTIDSGLDHIFTALSLELEANNKAIAVS
;
A
#
# COMPACT_ATOMS: atom_id res chain seq x y z
N GLY A 1 -1.61 -17.82 -6.34
CA GLY A 1 -0.34 -17.07 -6.24
C GLY A 1 -0.16 -16.46 -4.88
N LEU A 2 -1.11 -15.62 -4.45
CA LEU A 2 -1.04 -14.90 -3.17
C LEU A 2 -0.92 -15.86 -1.97
N GLU A 3 -1.70 -16.90 -1.90
CA GLU A 3 -1.60 -17.93 -0.85
C GLU A 3 -0.21 -18.58 -0.78
N LEU A 4 0.41 -18.85 -1.94
CA LEU A 4 1.76 -19.41 -1.99
C LEU A 4 2.79 -18.39 -1.48
N ALA A 5 2.62 -17.11 -1.81
CA ALA A 5 3.48 -16.04 -1.33
C ALA A 5 3.31 -15.78 0.17
N LYS A 6 2.10 -15.90 0.72
CA LYS A 6 1.83 -15.83 2.16
C LYS A 6 2.50 -16.97 2.93
N ASP A 7 2.39 -18.21 2.41
CA ASP A 7 2.91 -19.41 3.07
C ASP A 7 4.44 -19.51 3.03
N LYS A 8 5.05 -19.20 1.88
CA LYS A 8 6.48 -19.48 1.60
C LYS A 8 7.33 -18.26 1.27
N GLY A 9 6.70 -17.09 1.11
CA GLY A 9 7.35 -15.86 0.68
C GLY A 9 7.43 -15.70 -0.85
N PHE A 10 7.68 -14.47 -1.28
CA PHE A 10 7.76 -14.10 -2.71
C PHE A 10 8.92 -14.76 -3.45
N ASP A 11 10.02 -15.09 -2.76
CA ASP A 11 11.18 -15.74 -3.36
C ASP A 11 10.85 -17.13 -3.91
N TYR A 12 9.91 -17.84 -3.27
CA TYR A 12 9.43 -19.15 -3.69
C TYR A 12 8.36 -19.08 -4.79
N LEU A 13 7.93 -17.89 -5.17
CA LEU A 13 6.92 -17.72 -6.21
C LEU A 13 7.54 -17.97 -7.59
N THR A 14 7.34 -19.18 -8.11
CA THR A 14 7.80 -19.62 -9.43
C THR A 14 6.65 -20.25 -10.21
N MET A 15 6.75 -20.28 -11.56
CA MET A 15 5.76 -20.94 -12.41
C MET A 15 5.55 -22.40 -12.01
N LYS A 16 6.65 -23.10 -11.70
CA LYS A 16 6.60 -24.49 -11.25
C LYS A 16 5.89 -24.62 -9.90
N ALA A 17 6.29 -23.86 -8.89
CA ALA A 17 5.69 -23.93 -7.57
C ALA A 17 4.18 -23.60 -7.59
N LEU A 18 3.78 -22.64 -8.45
CA LEU A 18 2.37 -22.32 -8.64
C LEU A 18 1.61 -23.48 -9.36
N ALA A 19 2.21 -24.06 -10.40
CA ALA A 19 1.65 -25.19 -11.11
C ALA A 19 1.46 -26.40 -10.18
N ASP A 20 2.46 -26.73 -9.38
CA ASP A 20 2.42 -27.80 -8.39
C ASP A 20 1.30 -27.55 -7.35
N LYS A 21 1.19 -26.32 -6.81
CA LYS A 21 0.13 -25.94 -5.86
C LYS A 21 -1.29 -26.06 -6.47
N LEU A 22 -1.45 -25.75 -7.76
CA LEU A 22 -2.73 -25.80 -8.47
C LEU A 22 -3.01 -27.17 -9.12
N ASN A 23 -2.08 -28.13 -9.01
CA ASN A 23 -2.14 -29.43 -9.66
C ASN A 23 -2.38 -29.34 -11.18
N VAL A 24 -1.64 -28.44 -11.84
CA VAL A 24 -1.66 -28.23 -13.30
C VAL A 24 -0.24 -28.29 -13.86
N THR A 25 -0.13 -28.29 -15.19
CA THR A 25 1.18 -28.20 -15.84
C THR A 25 1.72 -26.75 -15.81
N PRO A 26 3.04 -26.53 -15.77
CA PRO A 26 3.61 -25.18 -15.89
C PRO A 26 3.16 -24.46 -17.17
N MET A 27 2.92 -25.19 -18.26
CA MET A 27 2.42 -24.63 -19.51
C MET A 27 1.00 -24.01 -19.34
N ALA A 28 0.19 -24.56 -18.45
CA ALA A 28 -1.12 -23.98 -18.15
C ALA A 28 -0.96 -22.60 -17.47
N ILE A 29 0.04 -22.44 -16.61
CA ILE A 29 0.34 -21.14 -15.98
C ILE A 29 0.81 -20.12 -17.02
N TYR A 30 1.68 -20.52 -17.94
CA TYR A 30 2.19 -19.65 -19.01
C TYR A 30 1.10 -19.12 -19.97
N ARG A 31 -0.09 -19.71 -19.98
CA ARG A 31 -1.24 -19.16 -20.73
C ARG A 31 -1.83 -17.89 -20.10
N HIS A 32 -1.56 -17.68 -18.81
CA HIS A 32 -2.12 -16.56 -18.02
C HIS A 32 -1.09 -15.51 -17.66
N VAL A 33 0.17 -15.90 -17.52
CA VAL A 33 1.28 -15.02 -17.16
C VAL A 33 2.50 -15.34 -18.02
N SER A 34 3.12 -14.31 -18.60
CA SER A 34 4.15 -14.47 -19.62
C SER A 34 5.52 -14.82 -19.00
N ASN A 35 5.78 -14.39 -17.79
CA ASN A 35 7.06 -14.54 -17.12
C ASN A 35 6.93 -14.35 -15.59
N LYS A 36 8.05 -14.54 -14.85
CA LYS A 36 8.08 -14.39 -13.39
C LYS A 36 7.67 -12.97 -12.95
N SER A 37 8.03 -11.94 -13.68
CA SER A 37 7.67 -10.56 -13.36
C SER A 37 6.15 -10.34 -13.44
N ASP A 38 5.52 -10.85 -14.50
CA ASP A 38 4.05 -10.80 -14.65
C ASP A 38 3.34 -11.57 -13.53
N LEU A 39 3.90 -12.71 -13.11
CA LEU A 39 3.38 -13.48 -11.99
C LEU A 39 3.46 -12.66 -10.68
N ILE A 40 4.61 -12.06 -10.41
CA ILE A 40 4.81 -11.21 -9.24
C ILE A 40 3.83 -10.04 -9.26
N ASN A 41 3.69 -9.33 -10.39
CA ASN A 41 2.76 -8.21 -10.52
C ASN A 41 1.31 -8.62 -10.28
N SER A 42 0.89 -9.77 -10.81
CA SER A 42 -0.45 -10.31 -10.58
C SER A 42 -0.70 -10.65 -9.11
N VAL A 43 0.33 -11.13 -8.39
CA VAL A 43 0.23 -11.43 -6.96
C VAL A 43 0.27 -10.16 -6.11
N LEU A 44 1.05 -9.15 -6.50
CA LEU A 44 1.02 -7.83 -5.86
C LEU A 44 -0.34 -7.16 -6.00
N ASP A 45 -0.94 -7.23 -7.18
CA ASP A 45 -2.27 -6.67 -7.42
C ASP A 45 -3.36 -7.40 -6.62
N ALA A 46 -3.27 -8.74 -6.54
CA ALA A 46 -4.15 -9.54 -5.69
C ALA A 46 -3.95 -9.23 -4.20
N PHE A 47 -2.71 -8.93 -3.76
CA PHE A 47 -2.44 -8.49 -2.40
C PHE A 47 -3.14 -7.17 -2.07
N VAL A 48 -3.11 -6.20 -2.99
CA VAL A 48 -3.81 -4.92 -2.79
C VAL A 48 -5.32 -5.12 -2.65
N CYS A 49 -5.90 -6.05 -3.41
CA CYS A 49 -7.33 -6.40 -3.30
C CYS A 49 -7.67 -7.04 -1.93
N ASP A 50 -6.74 -7.83 -1.38
CA ASP A 50 -6.91 -8.51 -0.08
C ASP A 50 -6.77 -7.55 1.12
N VAL A 51 -6.16 -6.38 0.91
CA VAL A 51 -6.14 -5.31 1.91
C VAL A 51 -7.52 -4.64 1.97
N ASP A 52 -8.07 -4.50 3.16
CA ASP A 52 -9.39 -3.89 3.40
C ASP A 52 -9.38 -2.36 3.16
N VAL A 53 -8.99 -1.97 1.95
CA VAL A 53 -8.94 -0.57 1.49
C VAL A 53 -10.25 -0.15 0.83
N CYS A 54 -10.95 -1.13 0.25
CA CYS A 54 -12.09 -0.86 -0.63
C CYS A 54 -13.44 -0.80 0.09
N ASN A 55 -13.52 -1.23 1.35
CA ASN A 55 -14.80 -1.42 2.05
C ASN A 55 -15.24 -0.21 2.87
N HIS A 56 -14.42 0.85 2.96
CA HIS A 56 -14.85 2.08 3.64
C HIS A 56 -15.73 2.91 2.70
N GLU A 57 -17.00 3.08 3.06
CA GLU A 57 -17.88 4.03 2.35
C GLU A 57 -17.32 5.45 2.50
N ILE A 58 -17.02 6.08 1.37
CA ILE A 58 -16.48 7.45 1.28
C ILE A 58 -17.49 8.48 1.80
N SER A 59 -18.77 8.13 1.83
CA SER A 59 -19.89 9.07 2.00
C SER A 59 -20.07 9.66 3.39
N ASN A 60 -19.46 9.08 4.45
CA ASN A 60 -19.73 9.46 5.84
C ASN A 60 -18.49 9.81 6.68
N LEU A 61 -17.29 9.63 6.15
CA LEU A 61 -16.03 9.89 6.87
C LEU A 61 -15.36 11.18 6.38
N ASP A 62 -14.77 11.92 7.31
CA ASP A 62 -13.81 12.97 6.96
C ASP A 62 -12.66 12.38 6.13
N TRP A 63 -12.15 13.14 5.15
CA TRP A 63 -11.07 12.69 4.27
C TRP A 63 -9.84 12.19 5.04
N LYS A 64 -9.53 12.79 6.20
CA LYS A 64 -8.41 12.36 7.06
C LYS A 64 -8.66 10.99 7.68
N GLU A 65 -9.87 10.76 8.18
CA GLU A 65 -10.26 9.50 8.80
C GLU A 65 -10.23 8.37 7.76
N TRP A 66 -10.75 8.65 6.56
CA TRP A 66 -10.74 7.69 5.46
C TRP A 66 -9.31 7.32 5.02
N LEU A 67 -8.45 8.33 4.80
CA LEU A 67 -7.06 8.10 4.43
C LEU A 67 -6.28 7.41 5.54
N ARG A 68 -6.50 7.79 6.81
CA ARG A 68 -5.87 7.14 7.95
C ARG A 68 -6.20 5.65 7.96
N ALA A 69 -7.47 5.27 7.92
CA ALA A 69 -7.89 3.87 7.92
C ALA A 69 -7.25 3.12 6.74
N THR A 70 -7.29 3.70 5.55
CA THR A 70 -6.70 3.13 4.34
C THR A 70 -5.21 2.88 4.48
N TYR A 71 -4.42 3.90 4.82
CA TYR A 71 -2.96 3.79 4.91
C TYR A 71 -2.49 2.94 6.10
N THR A 72 -3.23 2.94 7.22
CA THR A 72 -2.95 2.06 8.35
C THR A 72 -3.19 0.60 8.01
N ASN A 73 -4.29 0.27 7.31
CA ASN A 73 -4.56 -1.10 6.86
C ASN A 73 -3.51 -1.59 5.84
N MET A 74 -3.11 -0.74 4.90
CA MET A 74 -2.03 -1.05 3.95
C MET A 74 -0.70 -1.28 4.67
N TYR A 75 -0.34 -0.43 5.63
CA TYR A 75 0.87 -0.57 6.44
C TYR A 75 0.88 -1.88 7.23
N ILE A 76 -0.21 -2.23 7.92
CA ILE A 76 -0.33 -3.48 8.67
C ILE A 76 -0.16 -4.68 7.74
N SER A 77 -0.80 -4.65 6.58
CA SER A 77 -0.71 -5.72 5.58
C SER A 77 0.72 -5.89 5.05
N LEU A 78 1.44 -4.78 4.79
CA LEU A 78 2.85 -4.81 4.38
C LEU A 78 3.75 -5.37 5.48
N LYS A 79 3.55 -4.99 6.73
CA LYS A 79 4.30 -5.55 7.88
C LYS A 79 4.12 -7.06 8.02
N ASN A 80 2.91 -7.55 7.75
CA ASN A 80 2.60 -8.97 7.82
C ASN A 80 3.16 -9.77 6.64
N MET A 81 3.72 -9.11 5.61
CA MET A 81 4.30 -9.75 4.44
C MET A 81 5.69 -9.17 4.07
N PRO A 82 6.71 -9.36 4.94
CA PRO A 82 8.04 -8.79 4.73
C PRO A 82 8.70 -9.17 3.40
N SER A 83 8.44 -10.38 2.91
CA SER A 83 8.98 -10.88 1.64
C SER A 83 8.50 -10.10 0.39
N LEU A 84 7.50 -9.23 0.55
CA LEU A 84 6.97 -8.39 -0.52
C LEU A 84 7.82 -7.13 -0.75
N HIS A 85 8.50 -6.61 0.28
CA HIS A 85 9.20 -5.32 0.22
C HIS A 85 10.20 -5.16 -0.93
N PRO A 86 11.05 -6.17 -1.28
CA PRO A 86 11.98 -6.04 -2.39
C PRO A 86 11.31 -5.79 -3.75
N TYR A 87 10.03 -6.10 -3.85
CA TYR A 87 9.27 -6.00 -5.09
C TYR A 87 8.46 -4.70 -5.22
N LEU A 88 8.25 -3.95 -4.12
CA LEU A 88 7.47 -2.70 -4.15
C LEU A 88 8.10 -1.62 -5.02
N GLY A 89 9.44 -1.49 -5.01
CA GLY A 89 10.16 -0.50 -5.81
C GLY A 89 10.33 -0.87 -7.27
N ASN A 90 10.12 -2.14 -7.62
CA ASN A 90 10.34 -2.70 -8.95
C ASN A 90 9.04 -3.13 -9.64
N ALA A 91 7.88 -2.82 -9.07
CA ALA A 91 6.59 -3.16 -9.68
C ALA A 91 6.41 -2.33 -10.97
N PRO A 92 6.53 -2.92 -12.17
CA PRO A 92 6.57 -2.15 -13.41
C PRO A 92 5.20 -1.62 -13.82
N ARG A 93 4.12 -2.12 -13.25
CA ARG A 93 2.75 -1.70 -13.58
C ARG A 93 1.82 -1.88 -12.38
N PHE A 94 0.98 -0.87 -12.16
CA PHE A 94 -0.18 -1.02 -11.30
C PHE A 94 -1.20 -1.92 -12.00
N GLY A 95 -1.63 -2.97 -11.33
CA GLY A 95 -2.74 -3.79 -11.79
C GLY A 95 -4.10 -3.11 -11.55
N PRO A 96 -5.20 -3.75 -11.99
CA PRO A 96 -6.53 -3.17 -11.91
C PRO A 96 -6.97 -2.86 -10.46
N ASN A 97 -6.64 -3.71 -9.49
CA ASN A 97 -6.97 -3.48 -8.08
C ASN A 97 -6.20 -2.29 -7.50
N ALA A 98 -4.89 -2.19 -7.80
CA ALA A 98 -4.07 -1.06 -7.37
C ALA A 98 -4.54 0.26 -8.01
N MET A 99 -4.98 0.23 -9.26
CA MET A 99 -5.56 1.40 -9.94
C MET A 99 -6.91 1.79 -9.35
N GLU A 100 -7.73 0.85 -8.91
CA GLU A 100 -8.99 1.13 -8.23
C GLU A 100 -8.74 1.83 -6.89
N VAL A 101 -7.83 1.31 -6.08
CA VAL A 101 -7.44 1.93 -4.79
C VAL A 101 -6.90 3.34 -5.02
N LEU A 102 -5.98 3.51 -5.98
CA LEU A 102 -5.45 4.83 -6.33
C LEU A 102 -6.57 5.80 -6.75
N SER A 103 -7.51 5.35 -7.58
CA SER A 103 -8.65 6.16 -8.01
C SER A 103 -9.50 6.64 -6.83
N LYS A 104 -9.74 5.77 -5.85
CA LYS A 104 -10.48 6.12 -4.62
C LYS A 104 -9.73 7.16 -3.78
N ILE A 105 -8.42 6.98 -3.56
CA ILE A 105 -7.58 7.95 -2.84
C ILE A 105 -7.64 9.33 -3.53
N LEU A 106 -7.44 9.35 -4.85
CA LEU A 106 -7.50 10.58 -5.63
C LEU A 106 -8.89 11.25 -5.56
N SER A 107 -9.95 10.45 -5.56
CA SER A 107 -11.33 10.95 -5.45
C SER A 107 -11.59 11.58 -4.09
N VAL A 108 -11.19 10.94 -3.00
CA VAL A 108 -11.32 11.47 -1.63
C VAL A 108 -10.64 12.82 -1.49
N LEU A 109 -9.40 12.94 -1.95
CA LEU A 109 -8.64 14.19 -1.89
C LEU A 109 -9.27 15.30 -2.74
N ARG A 110 -9.73 14.98 -3.96
CA ARG A 110 -10.43 15.96 -4.81
C ARG A 110 -11.73 16.43 -4.20
N THR A 111 -12.51 15.54 -3.62
CA THR A 111 -13.76 15.87 -2.93
C THR A 111 -13.52 16.75 -1.72
N ALA A 112 -12.38 16.58 -1.04
CA ALA A 112 -11.94 17.44 0.05
C ALA A 112 -11.53 18.86 -0.41
N GLY A 113 -11.33 19.10 -1.70
CA GLY A 113 -11.00 20.41 -2.29
C GLY A 113 -9.55 20.58 -2.73
N PHE A 114 -8.74 19.52 -2.74
CA PHE A 114 -7.38 19.58 -3.29
C PHE A 114 -7.39 19.66 -4.81
N ASN A 115 -6.55 20.53 -5.38
CA ASN A 115 -6.36 20.58 -6.83
C ASN A 115 -5.59 19.35 -7.33
N GLN A 116 -5.48 19.20 -8.65
CA GLN A 116 -4.86 18.03 -9.27
C GLN A 116 -3.41 17.79 -8.80
N GLN A 117 -2.58 18.84 -8.74
CA GLN A 117 -1.17 18.70 -8.35
C GLN A 117 -1.04 18.37 -6.88
N GLN A 118 -1.82 19.00 -6.02
CA GLN A 118 -1.86 18.72 -4.57
C GLN A 118 -2.32 17.30 -4.30
N THR A 119 -3.34 16.81 -5.02
CA THR A 119 -3.83 15.43 -4.93
C THR A 119 -2.73 14.41 -5.25
N ILE A 120 -1.95 14.64 -6.32
CA ILE A 120 -0.83 13.78 -6.70
C ILE A 120 0.27 13.84 -5.64
N ASN A 121 0.65 15.04 -5.18
CA ASN A 121 1.69 15.22 -4.18
C ASN A 121 1.33 14.57 -2.84
N ALA A 122 0.09 14.78 -2.36
CA ALA A 122 -0.43 14.18 -1.15
C ALA A 122 -0.40 12.64 -1.21
N THR A 123 -0.90 12.07 -2.32
CA THR A 123 -0.89 10.62 -2.54
C THR A 123 0.53 10.06 -2.53
N SER A 124 1.47 10.71 -3.23
CA SER A 124 2.86 10.28 -3.27
C SER A 124 3.54 10.36 -1.90
N SER A 125 3.28 11.44 -1.14
CA SER A 125 3.83 11.62 0.21
C SER A 125 3.32 10.56 1.18
N LEU A 126 2.00 10.34 1.21
CA LEU A 126 1.38 9.34 2.08
C LEU A 126 1.86 7.92 1.75
N THR A 127 1.90 7.58 0.45
CA THR A 127 2.35 6.25 0.00
C THR A 127 3.83 6.03 0.30
N GLY A 128 4.68 7.00 0.00
CA GLY A 128 6.12 6.92 0.30
C GLY A 128 6.40 6.82 1.79
N PHE A 129 5.69 7.60 2.61
CA PHE A 129 5.78 7.53 4.06
C PHE A 129 5.38 6.15 4.59
N MET A 130 4.23 5.63 4.19
CA MET A 130 3.71 4.32 4.62
C MET A 130 4.67 3.17 4.25
N ILE A 131 5.17 3.14 3.00
CA ILE A 131 6.13 2.14 2.55
C ILE A 131 7.44 2.28 3.36
N GLY A 132 7.95 3.49 3.53
CA GLY A 132 9.15 3.76 4.31
C GLY A 132 9.03 3.27 5.74
N CYS A 133 7.93 3.57 6.43
CA CYS A 133 7.65 3.08 7.79
C CYS A 133 7.63 1.55 7.84
N SER A 134 6.96 0.89 6.90
CA SER A 134 6.87 -0.58 6.89
C SER A 134 8.23 -1.26 6.71
N ILE A 135 9.11 -0.70 5.86
CA ILE A 135 10.48 -1.20 5.65
C ILE A 135 11.33 -0.96 6.90
N MET A 136 11.28 0.25 7.46
CA MET A 136 12.08 0.62 8.63
C MET A 136 11.72 -0.23 9.85
N ASP A 137 10.43 -0.42 10.11
CA ASP A 137 9.98 -1.23 11.25
C ASP A 137 10.47 -2.68 11.17
N ILE A 138 10.45 -3.28 9.98
CA ILE A 138 10.98 -4.64 9.79
C ILE A 138 12.49 -4.66 9.97
N ALA A 139 13.22 -3.71 9.38
CA ALA A 139 14.66 -3.62 9.51
C ALA A 139 15.09 -3.43 10.97
N PHE A 140 14.42 -2.53 11.71
CA PHE A 140 14.67 -2.32 13.12
C PHE A 140 14.36 -3.57 13.94
N HIS A 141 13.20 -4.18 13.73
CA HIS A 141 12.82 -5.39 14.47
C HIS A 141 13.83 -6.54 14.26
N GLN A 142 14.33 -6.70 13.05
CA GLN A 142 15.35 -7.72 12.73
C GLN A 142 16.72 -7.42 13.36
N SER A 143 17.06 -6.15 13.57
CA SER A 143 18.34 -5.72 14.17
C SER A 143 18.37 -5.84 15.70
N LEU A 144 17.22 -5.95 16.35
CA LEU A 144 17.11 -6.01 17.80
C LEU A 144 17.33 -7.44 18.33
N SER A 145 17.96 -7.55 19.52
CA SER A 145 17.99 -8.81 20.25
C SER A 145 16.60 -9.23 20.73
N LYS A 146 16.40 -10.52 21.02
CA LYS A 146 15.09 -11.04 21.50
C LYS A 146 14.55 -10.29 22.72
N SER A 147 15.42 -9.84 23.63
CA SER A 147 15.02 -9.06 24.81
C SER A 147 14.61 -7.62 24.46
N GLN A 148 15.22 -7.03 23.43
CA GLN A 148 14.89 -5.68 22.97
C GLN A 148 13.62 -5.67 22.08
N GLN A 149 13.36 -6.75 21.35
CA GLN A 149 12.14 -6.89 20.53
C GLN A 149 10.86 -6.79 21.36
N SER A 150 10.86 -7.30 22.60
CA SER A 150 9.70 -7.21 23.50
C SER A 150 9.42 -5.80 24.02
N SER A 151 10.40 -4.92 24.01
CA SER A 151 10.27 -3.50 24.44
C SER A 151 10.24 -2.52 23.28
N TYR A 152 10.37 -2.99 22.03
CA TYR A 152 10.31 -2.15 20.85
C TYR A 152 8.89 -1.66 20.61
N ILE A 153 8.74 -0.34 20.62
CA ILE A 153 7.51 0.33 20.20
C ILE A 153 7.68 0.65 18.72
N PRO A 154 6.92 0.03 17.81
CA PRO A 154 6.97 0.37 16.39
C PRO A 154 6.77 1.88 16.21
N SER A 155 7.44 2.47 15.23
CA SER A 155 7.12 3.84 14.85
C SER A 155 5.64 3.91 14.56
N THR A 156 4.92 4.76 15.25
CA THR A 156 3.48 4.83 15.06
C THR A 156 3.22 5.52 13.74
N ILE A 157 2.82 4.76 12.74
CA ILE A 157 2.36 5.31 11.46
C ILE A 157 1.34 6.44 11.70
N ASP A 158 0.53 6.33 12.75
CA ASP A 158 -0.48 7.32 13.12
C ASP A 158 0.11 8.69 13.38
N SER A 159 1.19 8.80 14.19
CA SER A 159 1.84 10.07 14.47
C SER A 159 2.41 10.75 13.22
N GLY A 160 3.00 9.97 12.31
CA GLY A 160 3.50 10.50 11.04
C GLY A 160 2.38 10.90 10.07
N LEU A 161 1.28 10.15 10.04
CA LEU A 161 0.09 10.54 9.31
C LEU A 161 -0.50 11.85 9.85
N ASP A 162 -0.50 12.07 11.18
CA ASP A 162 -0.94 13.33 11.80
C ASP A 162 -0.14 14.52 11.30
N HIS A 163 1.18 14.38 11.22
CA HIS A 163 2.05 15.44 10.67
C HIS A 163 1.71 15.75 9.21
N ILE A 164 1.54 14.71 8.37
CA ILE A 164 1.20 14.90 6.96
C ILE A 164 -0.20 15.53 6.83
N PHE A 165 -1.20 15.04 7.57
CA PHE A 165 -2.56 15.60 7.52
C PHE A 165 -2.62 17.03 8.02
N THR A 166 -1.78 17.41 8.99
CA THR A 166 -1.67 18.80 9.44
C THR A 166 -1.15 19.70 8.31
N ALA A 167 -0.09 19.28 7.63
CA ALA A 167 0.45 20.02 6.48
C ALA A 167 -0.57 20.15 5.34
N LEU A 168 -1.24 19.06 4.98
CA LEU A 168 -2.29 19.03 3.95
C LEU A 168 -3.48 19.93 4.31
N SER A 169 -3.85 20.00 5.59
CA SER A 169 -4.93 20.89 6.05
C SER A 169 -4.59 22.36 5.87
N LEU A 170 -3.35 22.75 6.16
CA LEU A 170 -2.86 24.11 5.94
C LEU A 170 -2.87 24.49 4.44
N GLU A 171 -2.50 23.56 3.56
CA GLU A 171 -2.61 23.75 2.11
C GLU A 171 -4.06 24.00 1.69
N LEU A 172 -5.01 23.21 2.22
CA LEU A 172 -6.42 23.32 1.88
C LEU A 172 -7.01 24.65 2.37
N GLU A 173 -6.66 25.09 3.58
CA GLU A 173 -7.06 26.40 4.10
C GLU A 173 -6.52 27.55 3.27
N ALA A 174 -5.27 27.47 2.79
CA ALA A 174 -4.68 28.46 1.92
C ALA A 174 -5.43 28.58 0.58
N ASN A 175 -5.85 27.44 -0.01
CA ASN A 175 -6.65 27.42 -1.21
C ASN A 175 -8.01 28.13 -1.00
N ASN A 176 -8.70 27.81 0.08
CA ASN A 176 -10.01 28.37 0.39
C ASN A 176 -9.94 29.90 0.60
N LYS A 177 -8.86 30.40 1.22
CA LYS A 177 -8.62 31.83 1.38
C LYS A 177 -8.35 32.52 0.03
N ALA A 178 -7.61 31.89 -0.87
CA ALA A 178 -7.33 32.43 -2.19
C ALA A 178 -8.58 32.54 -3.06
N ILE A 179 -9.47 31.55 -2.96
CA ILE A 179 -10.77 31.56 -3.70
C ILE A 179 -11.72 32.62 -3.13
N ALA A 180 -11.71 32.87 -1.82
CA ALA A 180 -12.59 33.85 -1.18
C ALA A 180 -12.20 35.33 -1.48
N VAL A 181 -11.00 35.59 -2.01
CA VAL A 181 -10.46 36.92 -2.33
C VAL A 181 -10.53 37.20 -3.83
N SER A 182 -10.81 36.18 -4.65
CA SER A 182 -10.98 36.32 -6.13
C SER A 182 -12.42 36.54 -6.50
#